data_886818124b9c2a8072bf48d12891d290
#
_entry.id   886818124b9c2a8072bf48d12891d290
#
_cell.length_a   1.000
_cell.length_b   1.000
_cell.length_c   1.000
_cell.angle_alpha   90.00
_cell.angle_beta   90.00
_cell.angle_gamma   90.00
#
_symmetry.space_group_name_H-M   'P 1'
#
loop_
_entity.id
_entity.type
_entity.pdbx_description
1 polymer ?
#
loop_
_entity_poly.entity_id
_entity_poly.type
_entity_poly.pdbx_seq_one_letter_code
_entity_poly.pdbx_strand_id
1 'polypeptide(L)'
;MRAATIAAEEEVWIDSMAKHPDAKNQRLSVEKLRSLPTALQRRVIMAWLREQSIADIGFDVIERVRSLLDPKIAKINLPRDRHARRRGGRIFVE
;
A
#
# COMPACT_ATOMS: atom_id res chain seq x y z
N MET A 1 17.41 17.31 9.81
CA MET A 1 16.12 17.91 10.13
C MET A 1 15.06 17.69 9.07
N ARG A 2 15.42 17.79 7.80
CA ARG A 2 14.47 17.47 6.71
C ARG A 2 13.94 16.05 6.79
N ALA A 3 14.77 15.09 7.15
CA ALA A 3 14.36 13.69 7.27
C ALA A 3 13.26 13.49 8.32
N ALA A 4 13.35 14.17 9.45
CA ALA A 4 12.34 14.10 10.50
C ALA A 4 11.01 14.70 10.04
N THR A 5 11.05 15.82 9.31
CA THR A 5 9.85 16.47 8.77
C THR A 5 9.16 15.56 7.76
N ILE A 6 9.92 14.96 6.85
CA ILE A 6 9.39 14.02 5.84
C ILE A 6 8.74 12.82 6.52
N ALA A 7 9.40 12.25 7.53
CA ALA A 7 8.85 11.11 8.26
C ALA A 7 7.54 11.48 8.97
N ALA A 8 7.45 12.66 9.55
CA ALA A 8 6.23 13.12 10.20
C ALA A 8 5.07 13.28 9.21
N GLU A 9 5.34 13.82 8.03
CA GLU A 9 4.32 13.97 6.98
C GLU A 9 3.82 12.61 6.51
N GLU A 10 4.70 11.64 6.35
CA GLU A 10 4.34 10.28 5.93
C GLU A 10 3.54 9.56 7.00
N GLU A 11 3.87 9.73 8.26
CA GLU A 11 3.09 9.16 9.36
C GLU A 11 1.69 9.74 9.43
N VAL A 12 1.55 11.04 9.20
CA VAL A 12 0.23 11.69 9.11
C VAL A 12 -0.60 11.08 7.98
N TRP A 13 0.03 10.82 6.83
CA TRP A 13 -0.67 10.19 5.72
C TRP A 13 -1.12 8.76 6.05
N ILE A 14 -0.25 7.96 6.66
CA ILE A 14 -0.58 6.59 7.09
C ILE A 14 -1.73 6.61 8.10
N ASP A 15 -1.66 7.50 9.08
CA ASP A 15 -2.72 7.66 10.08
C ASP A 15 -4.04 8.09 9.44
N SER A 16 -4.00 8.98 8.46
CA SER A 16 -5.19 9.41 7.70
C SER A 16 -5.84 8.24 7.00
N MET A 17 -5.05 7.33 6.40
CA MET A 17 -5.56 6.12 5.77
C MET A 17 -6.26 5.22 6.80
N ALA A 18 -5.63 5.00 7.95
CA ALA A 18 -6.15 4.11 8.99
C ALA A 18 -7.42 4.65 9.64
N LYS A 19 -7.57 5.96 9.74
CA LYS A 19 -8.72 6.62 10.39
C LYS A 19 -9.85 6.94 9.45
N HIS A 20 -9.65 6.80 8.15
CA HIS A 20 -10.65 7.13 7.15
C HIS A 20 -11.84 6.17 7.24
N PRO A 21 -13.11 6.67 7.24
CA PRO A 21 -14.29 5.79 7.32
C PRO A 21 -14.36 4.74 6.22
N ASP A 22 -13.86 5.08 5.04
CA ASP A 22 -13.85 4.19 3.87
C ASP A 22 -12.50 3.49 3.68
N ALA A 23 -11.72 3.33 4.74
CA ALA A 23 -10.37 2.75 4.65
C ALA A 23 -10.36 1.37 3.98
N LYS A 24 -11.38 0.55 4.22
CA LYS A 24 -11.50 -0.78 3.59
C LYS A 24 -11.62 -0.72 2.07
N ASN A 25 -12.12 0.39 1.53
CA ASN A 25 -12.30 0.58 0.10
C ASN A 25 -11.25 1.55 -0.47
N GLN A 26 -10.34 2.01 0.37
CA GLN A 26 -9.34 2.97 -0.05
C GLN A 26 -8.32 2.32 -0.96
N ARG A 27 -8.03 3.00 -2.06
CA ARG A 27 -7.05 2.55 -3.03
C ARG A 27 -5.71 3.21 -2.76
N LEU A 28 -4.63 2.47 -2.98
CA LEU A 28 -3.28 3.02 -2.89
C LEU A 28 -2.95 3.83 -4.14
N SER A 29 -2.34 4.99 -3.94
CA SER A 29 -1.81 5.79 -5.05
C SER A 29 -0.44 5.27 -5.46
N VAL A 30 -0.30 4.81 -6.69
CA VAL A 30 1.00 4.38 -7.25
C VAL A 30 1.99 5.54 -7.24
N GLU A 31 1.55 6.73 -7.63
CA GLU A 31 2.40 7.92 -7.68
C GLU A 31 2.96 8.26 -6.30
N LYS A 32 2.12 8.27 -5.28
CA LYS A 32 2.57 8.55 -3.92
C LYS A 32 3.54 7.49 -3.41
N LEU A 33 3.26 6.21 -3.67
CA LEU A 33 4.16 5.13 -3.26
C LEU A 33 5.52 5.25 -3.93
N ARG A 34 5.56 5.54 -5.24
CA ARG A 34 6.81 5.72 -5.95
C ARG A 34 7.67 6.84 -5.39
N SER A 35 7.06 7.85 -4.81
CA SER A 35 7.78 8.97 -4.20
C SER A 35 8.42 8.63 -2.86
N LEU A 36 8.08 7.50 -2.26
CA LEU A 36 8.56 7.09 -0.95
C LEU A 36 9.81 6.21 -1.05
N PRO A 37 10.71 6.28 -0.06
CA PRO A 37 11.76 5.26 0.09
C PRO A 37 11.16 3.88 0.27
N THR A 38 11.92 2.84 -0.11
CA THR A 38 11.45 1.46 -0.09
C THR A 38 10.88 1.03 1.26
N ALA A 39 11.56 1.36 2.35
CA ALA A 39 11.11 0.99 3.70
C ALA A 39 9.73 1.58 4.01
N LEU A 40 9.49 2.81 3.58
CA LEU A 40 8.20 3.48 3.79
C LEU A 40 7.12 2.95 2.86
N GLN A 41 7.48 2.56 1.64
CA GLN A 41 6.55 1.87 0.74
C GLN A 41 6.00 0.61 1.42
N ARG A 42 6.88 -0.20 2.01
CA ARG A 42 6.49 -1.43 2.71
C ARG A 42 5.58 -1.14 3.89
N ARG A 43 5.88 -0.10 4.64
CA ARG A 43 5.09 0.30 5.81
C ARG A 43 3.68 0.73 5.44
N VAL A 44 3.56 1.54 4.39
CA VAL A 44 2.26 1.99 3.88
C VAL A 44 1.45 0.80 3.36
N ILE A 45 2.08 -0.07 2.59
CA ILE A 45 1.43 -1.25 2.04
C ILE A 45 0.93 -2.16 3.15
N MET A 46 1.74 -2.39 4.19
CA MET A 46 1.33 -3.22 5.33
C MET A 46 0.11 -2.64 6.03
N ALA A 47 0.10 -1.34 6.30
CA ALA A 47 -1.03 -0.67 6.93
C ALA A 47 -2.29 -0.80 6.06
N TRP A 48 -2.15 -0.61 4.77
CA TRP A 48 -3.26 -0.73 3.82
C TRP A 48 -3.81 -2.16 3.77
N LEU A 49 -2.93 -3.16 3.73
CA LEU A 49 -3.35 -4.56 3.72
C LEU A 49 -4.13 -4.92 4.98
N ARG A 50 -3.74 -4.39 6.14
CA ARG A 50 -4.49 -4.58 7.37
C ARG A 50 -5.88 -4.00 7.27
N GLU A 51 -6.01 -2.81 6.71
CA GLU A 51 -7.30 -2.16 6.50
C GLU A 51 -8.19 -2.94 5.52
N GLN A 52 -7.58 -3.64 4.57
CA GLN A 52 -8.29 -4.51 3.63
C GLN A 52 -8.64 -5.87 4.23
N SER A 53 -8.33 -6.10 5.50
CA SER A 53 -8.59 -7.37 6.20
C SER A 53 -7.88 -8.56 5.55
N ILE A 54 -6.69 -8.34 5.02
CA ILE A 54 -5.89 -9.41 4.44
C ILE A 54 -5.25 -10.22 5.57
N ALA A 55 -5.38 -11.55 5.49
CA ALA A 55 -4.75 -12.47 6.43
C ALA A 55 -3.30 -12.76 6.04
N ASP A 56 -2.51 -13.20 7.01
CA ASP A 56 -1.18 -13.74 6.79
C ASP A 56 -0.24 -12.76 6.06
N ILE A 57 -0.27 -11.49 6.48
CA ILE A 57 0.58 -10.46 5.88
C ILE A 57 2.03 -10.70 6.31
N GLY A 58 2.82 -11.24 5.38
CA GLY A 58 4.26 -11.41 5.56
C GLY A 58 5.02 -10.52 4.60
N PHE A 59 6.34 -10.58 4.69
CA PHE A 59 7.23 -9.81 3.82
C PHE A 59 6.97 -10.09 2.34
N ASP A 60 6.73 -11.35 2.00
CA ASP A 60 6.47 -11.78 0.62
C ASP A 60 5.18 -11.16 0.07
N VAL A 61 4.13 -11.08 0.88
CA VAL A 61 2.86 -10.46 0.48
C VAL A 61 3.07 -8.96 0.22
N ILE A 62 3.78 -8.30 1.11
CA ILE A 62 4.10 -6.87 0.96
C ILE A 62 4.90 -6.63 -0.33
N GLU A 63 5.89 -7.46 -0.60
CA GLU A 63 6.70 -7.34 -1.81
C GLU A 63 5.91 -7.62 -3.09
N ARG A 64 4.94 -8.53 -3.05
CA ARG A 64 4.04 -8.75 -4.17
C ARG A 64 3.23 -7.49 -4.49
N VAL A 65 2.66 -6.85 -3.47
CA VAL A 65 1.93 -5.60 -3.68
C VAL A 65 2.87 -4.53 -4.21
N ARG A 66 4.07 -4.43 -3.65
CA ARG A 66 5.07 -3.47 -4.12
C ARG A 66 5.44 -3.68 -5.59
N SER A 67 5.42 -4.93 -6.06
CA SER A 67 5.70 -5.23 -7.47
C SER A 67 4.68 -4.59 -8.44
N LEU A 68 3.50 -4.23 -7.95
CA LEU A 68 2.51 -3.52 -8.76
C LEU A 68 2.95 -2.10 -9.15
N LEU A 69 4.01 -1.59 -8.54
CA LEU A 69 4.62 -0.32 -8.97
C LEU A 69 5.34 -0.47 -10.31
N ASP A 70 5.70 -1.70 -10.71
CA ASP A 70 6.23 -1.97 -12.04
C ASP A 70 5.10 -1.88 -13.06
N PRO A 71 5.23 -1.03 -14.11
CA PRO A 71 4.17 -0.88 -15.11
C PRO A 71 3.86 -2.17 -15.88
N LYS A 72 4.73 -3.16 -15.84
CA LYS A 72 4.50 -4.45 -16.50
C LYS A 72 3.60 -5.38 -15.70
N ILE A 73 3.39 -5.11 -14.42
CA ILE A 73 2.62 -5.97 -13.52
C ILE A 73 1.34 -5.24 -13.15
N ALA A 74 0.19 -5.81 -13.53
CA ALA A 74 -1.11 -5.21 -13.29
C ALA A 74 -1.94 -5.94 -12.23
N LYS A 75 -1.56 -7.17 -11.88
CA LYS A 75 -2.30 -8.01 -10.94
C LYS A 75 -1.35 -8.95 -10.21
N ILE A 76 -1.61 -9.14 -8.91
CA ILE A 76 -0.89 -10.14 -8.11
C ILE A 76 -1.88 -10.91 -7.24
N ASN A 77 -1.48 -12.09 -6.80
CA ASN A 77 -2.30 -12.91 -5.92
C ASN A 77 -2.03 -12.57 -4.46
N LEU A 78 -3.09 -12.59 -3.66
CA LEU A 78 -3.05 -12.42 -2.22
C LEU A 78 -3.53 -13.69 -1.54
N PRO A 79 -3.26 -13.88 -0.22
CA PRO A 79 -3.78 -15.04 0.50
C PRO A 79 -5.31 -15.16 0.41
N ARG A 80 -5.80 -16.38 0.53
CA ARG A 80 -7.23 -16.73 0.56
C ARG A 80 -7.99 -16.30 -0.70
N ASP A 81 -7.40 -16.55 -1.85
CA ASP A 81 -8.02 -16.30 -3.17
C ASP A 81 -8.39 -14.83 -3.41
N ARG A 82 -7.69 -13.90 -2.75
CA ARG A 82 -7.84 -12.49 -3.00
C ARG A 82 -6.77 -12.01 -3.99
N HIS A 83 -7.03 -10.87 -4.61
CA HIS A 83 -6.11 -10.31 -5.60
C HIS A 83 -5.94 -8.81 -5.38
N ALA A 84 -4.75 -8.30 -5.67
CA ALA A 84 -4.53 -6.86 -5.76
C ALA A 84 -4.28 -6.51 -7.22
N ARG A 85 -4.91 -5.44 -7.69
CA ARG A 85 -4.79 -4.97 -9.07
C ARG A 85 -4.42 -3.51 -9.11
N ARG A 86 -3.73 -3.13 -10.18
CA ARG A 86 -3.47 -1.73 -10.48
C ARG A 86 -4.30 -1.30 -11.68
N ARG A 87 -5.02 -0.22 -11.51
CA ARG A 87 -5.83 0.36 -12.59
C ARG A 87 -5.88 1.88 -12.42
N GLY A 88 -5.57 2.61 -13.49
CA GLY A 88 -5.62 4.06 -13.46
C GLY A 88 -4.72 4.70 -12.41
N GLY A 89 -3.54 4.13 -12.14
CA GLY A 89 -2.61 4.65 -11.14
C GLY A 89 -3.02 4.36 -9.70
N ARG A 90 -3.98 3.46 -9.48
CA ARG A 90 -4.46 3.07 -8.16
C ARG A 90 -4.38 1.55 -7.99
N ILE A 91 -4.04 1.12 -6.77
CA ILE A 91 -4.01 -0.29 -6.39
C ILE A 91 -5.21 -0.56 -5.50
N PHE A 92 -5.93 -1.62 -5.79
CA PHE A 92 -7.12 -2.02 -5.02
C PHE A 92 -7.18 -3.55 -4.88
N VAL A 93 -7.97 -4.01 -3.90
CA VAL A 93 -8.17 -5.44 -3.64
C VAL A 93 -9.51 -5.87 -4.24
N GLU A 94 -9.50 -7.02 -4.90
CA GLU A 94 -10.73 -7.69 -5.37
C GLU A 94 -11.00 -8.96 -4.58
#